data_8520a383b080b6594eac8683e3e34ae9
#
_entry.id   8520a383b080b6594eac8683e3e34ae9
#
_cell.length_a   1.000
_cell.length_b   1.000
_cell.length_c   1.000
_cell.angle_alpha   90.00
_cell.angle_beta   90.00
_cell.angle_gamma   90.00
#
_symmetry.space_group_name_H-M   'P 1'
#
loop_
_entity.id
_entity.type
_entity.pdbx_description
1 polymer ?
#
loop_
_entity_poly.entity_id
_entity_poly.type
_entity_poly.pdbx_seq_one_letter_code
_entity_poly.pdbx_strand_id
1 'polypeptide(L)'
;MKAVILAGGLGTRISEETHLKPKPMIEIGGKPILWHIMKIYSAHGINEFIICCGYKGYLVKEYFANYFLYMADVTFDMRYNQMIVHNCEAEHWKVTVVDTGEFTQTGGRLKRVAKYLEGEELFCFTYGDGVSDVNIQDEIAFHRRHGKLATVLAVQPPGRFGALVLDNENVRDFQEKPTGEGGWINGGFFVLSPKVIDLIEGDHMSWESKPMETLAEMGELVAYRHYGFWHPMDT
;
A
#
# COMPACT_ATOMS: atom_id res chain seq x y z
N MET A 1 -10.62 12.66 -2.54
CA MET A 1 -9.40 11.88 -2.91
C MET A 1 -9.45 10.53 -2.23
N LYS A 2 -9.19 9.46 -2.95
CA LYS A 2 -9.26 8.08 -2.48
C LYS A 2 -7.86 7.45 -2.48
N ALA A 3 -7.66 6.44 -1.65
CA ALA A 3 -6.46 5.61 -1.69
C ALA A 3 -6.83 4.19 -2.16
N VAL A 4 -6.12 3.69 -3.16
CA VAL A 4 -6.20 2.31 -3.66
C VAL A 4 -5.10 1.51 -3.01
N ILE A 5 -5.46 0.39 -2.37
CA ILE A 5 -4.51 -0.48 -1.65
C ILE A 5 -4.53 -1.88 -2.29
N LEU A 6 -3.38 -2.37 -2.73
CA LEU A 6 -3.25 -3.72 -3.28
C LEU A 6 -3.15 -4.76 -2.16
N ALA A 7 -4.14 -5.61 -2.04
CA ALA A 7 -4.25 -6.63 -1.00
C ALA A 7 -4.48 -8.05 -1.57
N GLY A 8 -4.14 -8.27 -2.85
CA GLY A 8 -4.52 -9.50 -3.56
C GLY A 8 -3.38 -10.48 -3.87
N GLY A 9 -2.15 -10.22 -3.44
CA GLY A 9 -1.00 -11.09 -3.68
C GLY A 9 -1.03 -12.38 -2.86
N LEU A 10 -0.36 -13.44 -3.39
CA LEU A 10 -0.27 -14.75 -2.73
C LEU A 10 0.63 -14.75 -1.47
N GLY A 11 1.47 -13.72 -1.27
CA GLY A 11 2.30 -13.55 -0.07
C GLY A 11 3.38 -14.62 0.12
N THR A 12 3.90 -15.21 -0.93
CA THR A 12 4.80 -16.39 -0.93
C THR A 12 6.10 -16.20 -0.12
N ARG A 13 6.52 -14.96 0.16
CA ARG A 13 7.76 -14.67 0.91
C ARG A 13 7.63 -14.86 2.43
N ILE A 14 6.39 -14.86 2.96
CA ILE A 14 6.09 -15.12 4.39
C ILE A 14 5.19 -16.36 4.44
N SER A 15 5.71 -17.50 3.97
CA SER A 15 4.92 -18.73 3.78
C SER A 15 4.31 -19.30 5.06
N GLU A 16 4.91 -19.05 6.22
CA GLU A 16 4.47 -19.58 7.50
C GLU A 16 3.09 -19.04 7.93
N GLU A 17 2.79 -17.78 7.61
CA GLU A 17 1.52 -17.13 7.99
C GLU A 17 0.54 -16.98 6.81
N THR A 18 1.05 -16.87 5.57
CA THR A 18 0.20 -16.53 4.41
C THR A 18 -0.70 -17.68 3.95
N HIS A 19 -0.43 -18.92 4.37
CA HIS A 19 -1.39 -20.00 4.15
C HIS A 19 -2.63 -19.91 5.07
N LEU A 20 -2.60 -19.12 6.14
CA LEU A 20 -3.73 -18.85 7.01
C LEU A 20 -4.47 -17.57 6.63
N LYS A 21 -3.74 -16.47 6.44
CA LYS A 21 -4.30 -15.13 6.14
C LYS A 21 -3.56 -14.50 4.94
N PRO A 22 -4.20 -13.65 4.11
CA PRO A 22 -3.48 -12.88 3.10
C PRO A 22 -2.52 -11.90 3.80
N LYS A 23 -1.36 -11.62 3.19
CA LYS A 23 -0.28 -10.81 3.76
C LYS A 23 -0.76 -9.51 4.43
N PRO A 24 -1.66 -8.70 3.81
CA PRO A 24 -2.18 -7.48 4.43
C PRO A 24 -2.98 -7.69 5.73
N MET A 25 -3.42 -8.92 6.00
CA MET A 25 -4.16 -9.27 7.21
C MET A 25 -3.30 -9.89 8.32
N ILE A 26 -1.98 -9.96 8.12
CA ILE A 26 -1.05 -10.35 9.20
C ILE A 26 -0.98 -9.20 10.20
N GLU A 27 -1.03 -9.54 11.48
CA GLU A 27 -1.16 -8.56 12.55
C GLU A 27 0.19 -8.14 13.13
N ILE A 28 0.32 -6.84 13.39
CA ILE A 28 1.40 -6.24 14.16
C ILE A 28 0.75 -5.40 15.26
N GLY A 29 1.09 -5.68 16.50
CA GLY A 29 0.48 -4.98 17.65
C GLY A 29 -1.04 -5.18 17.75
N GLY A 30 -1.56 -6.34 17.33
CA GLY A 30 -2.99 -6.68 17.39
C GLY A 30 -3.86 -6.03 16.32
N LYS A 31 -3.26 -5.43 15.28
CA LYS A 31 -3.96 -4.87 14.12
C LYS A 31 -3.33 -5.34 12.81
N PRO A 32 -4.12 -5.63 11.76
CA PRO A 32 -3.58 -6.01 10.46
C PRO A 32 -2.68 -4.91 9.87
N ILE A 33 -1.67 -5.30 9.07
CA ILE A 33 -0.84 -4.34 8.33
C ILE A 33 -1.70 -3.40 7.49
N LEU A 34 -2.76 -3.91 6.88
CA LEU A 34 -3.73 -3.11 6.13
C LEU A 34 -4.29 -1.94 6.98
N TRP A 35 -4.62 -2.21 8.25
CA TRP A 35 -5.09 -1.17 9.17
C TRP A 35 -4.02 -0.08 9.39
N HIS A 36 -2.76 -0.46 9.59
CA HIS A 36 -1.66 0.51 9.76
C HIS A 36 -1.47 1.38 8.52
N ILE A 37 -1.52 0.78 7.32
CA ILE A 37 -1.45 1.52 6.06
C ILE A 37 -2.61 2.53 5.97
N MET A 38 -3.83 2.10 6.26
CA MET A 38 -5.00 2.98 6.25
C MET A 38 -4.87 4.12 7.28
N LYS A 39 -4.27 3.87 8.46
CA LYS A 39 -3.98 4.91 9.47
C LYS A 39 -2.97 5.94 8.97
N ILE A 40 -1.94 5.54 8.20
CA ILE A 40 -1.00 6.48 7.58
C ILE A 40 -1.76 7.47 6.70
N TYR A 41 -2.62 6.99 5.80
CA TYR A 41 -3.43 7.85 4.94
C TYR A 41 -4.46 8.68 5.72
N SER A 42 -5.12 8.07 6.69
CA SER A 42 -6.14 8.72 7.52
C SER A 42 -5.58 9.87 8.35
N ALA A 43 -4.35 9.74 8.87
CA ALA A 43 -3.65 10.81 9.59
C ALA A 43 -3.42 12.05 8.72
N HIS A 44 -3.46 11.88 7.40
CA HIS A 44 -3.35 12.94 6.39
C HIS A 44 -4.69 13.28 5.72
N GLY A 45 -5.83 12.91 6.33
CA GLY A 45 -7.17 13.29 5.88
C GLY A 45 -7.74 12.45 4.73
N ILE A 46 -7.11 11.34 4.35
CA ILE A 46 -7.62 10.42 3.33
C ILE A 46 -8.33 9.26 4.04
N ASN A 47 -9.67 9.25 3.96
CA ASN A 47 -10.54 8.31 4.68
C ASN A 47 -11.42 7.45 3.74
N GLU A 48 -11.23 7.56 2.42
CA GLU A 48 -11.90 6.70 1.43
C GLU A 48 -10.89 5.74 0.82
N PHE A 49 -11.14 4.44 0.98
CA PHE A 49 -10.23 3.38 0.57
C PHE A 49 -10.90 2.42 -0.41
N ILE A 50 -10.13 2.01 -1.44
CA ILE A 50 -10.49 0.94 -2.37
C ILE A 50 -9.44 -0.17 -2.19
N ILE A 51 -9.87 -1.32 -1.68
CA ILE A 51 -8.98 -2.43 -1.38
C ILE A 51 -9.13 -3.49 -2.47
N CYS A 52 -8.06 -3.72 -3.23
CA CYS A 52 -7.99 -4.69 -4.31
C CYS A 52 -7.62 -6.06 -3.75
N CYS A 53 -8.61 -6.94 -3.57
CA CYS A 53 -8.41 -8.28 -3.05
C CYS A 53 -8.23 -9.33 -4.16
N GLY A 54 -7.62 -10.44 -3.80
CA GLY A 54 -7.49 -11.66 -4.59
C GLY A 54 -7.52 -12.86 -3.66
N TYR A 55 -6.39 -13.52 -3.48
CA TYR A 55 -6.26 -14.67 -2.60
C TYR A 55 -6.84 -14.38 -1.20
N LYS A 56 -7.78 -15.23 -0.76
CA LYS A 56 -8.48 -15.10 0.54
C LYS A 56 -9.08 -13.72 0.82
N GLY A 57 -9.49 -12.98 -0.20
CA GLY A 57 -10.08 -11.65 -0.06
C GLY A 57 -11.33 -11.60 0.82
N TYR A 58 -12.00 -12.75 1.04
CA TYR A 58 -13.13 -12.85 1.95
C TYR A 58 -12.76 -12.50 3.40
N LEU A 59 -11.53 -12.78 3.85
CA LEU A 59 -11.04 -12.42 5.20
C LEU A 59 -10.96 -10.90 5.39
N VAL A 60 -10.63 -10.17 4.33
CA VAL A 60 -10.65 -8.69 4.36
C VAL A 60 -12.08 -8.19 4.49
N LYS A 61 -13.03 -8.79 3.76
CA LYS A 61 -14.46 -8.45 3.87
C LYS A 61 -15.02 -8.77 5.25
N GLU A 62 -14.70 -9.94 5.80
CA GLU A 62 -15.09 -10.36 7.14
C GLU A 62 -14.56 -9.42 8.22
N TYR A 63 -13.29 -9.00 8.11
CA TYR A 63 -12.68 -8.02 9.00
C TYR A 63 -13.48 -6.72 9.06
N PHE A 64 -13.81 -6.12 7.90
CA PHE A 64 -14.57 -4.88 7.86
C PHE A 64 -16.05 -5.06 8.21
N ALA A 65 -16.66 -6.20 7.87
CA ALA A 65 -18.03 -6.50 8.27
C ALA A 65 -18.20 -6.57 9.80
N ASN A 66 -17.16 -7.03 10.51
CA ASN A 66 -17.14 -7.15 11.96
C ASN A 66 -16.38 -6.00 12.65
N TYR A 67 -15.95 -4.98 11.92
CA TYR A 67 -15.06 -3.95 12.44
C TYR A 67 -15.61 -3.23 13.67
N PHE A 68 -16.91 -2.90 13.66
CA PHE A 68 -17.55 -2.25 14.80
C PHE A 68 -17.59 -3.13 16.06
N LEU A 69 -17.69 -4.46 15.88
CA LEU A 69 -17.62 -5.39 17.01
C LEU A 69 -16.24 -5.42 17.68
N TYR A 70 -15.18 -5.22 16.90
CA TYR A 70 -13.82 -5.17 17.42
C TYR A 70 -13.47 -3.82 18.07
N MET A 71 -14.21 -2.76 17.72
CA MET A 71 -13.90 -1.39 18.13
C MET A 71 -14.93 -0.82 19.10
N ALA A 72 -15.83 -1.64 19.64
CA ALA A 72 -16.92 -1.21 20.51
C ALA A 72 -17.19 -2.20 21.65
N ASP A 73 -17.72 -1.67 22.75
CA ASP A 73 -18.35 -2.51 23.75
C ASP A 73 -19.74 -2.93 23.24
N VAL A 74 -20.08 -4.21 23.39
CA VAL A 74 -21.32 -4.78 22.81
C VAL A 74 -22.06 -5.61 23.86
N THR A 75 -23.36 -5.37 23.99
CA THR A 75 -24.28 -6.24 24.73
C THR A 75 -25.08 -7.10 23.76
N PHE A 76 -24.99 -8.42 23.90
CA PHE A 76 -25.84 -9.36 23.19
C PHE A 76 -26.95 -9.83 24.13
N ASP A 77 -28.20 -9.43 23.86
CA ASP A 77 -29.39 -9.98 24.56
C ASP A 77 -29.90 -11.19 23.76
N MET A 78 -29.50 -12.37 24.23
CA MET A 78 -29.83 -13.63 23.56
C MET A 78 -31.33 -13.96 23.67
N ARG A 79 -32.08 -13.39 24.64
CA ARG A 79 -33.49 -13.63 24.81
C ARG A 79 -34.35 -13.01 23.70
N TYR A 80 -33.91 -11.83 23.25
CA TYR A 80 -34.61 -11.04 22.22
C TYR A 80 -33.88 -11.01 20.89
N ASN A 81 -32.73 -11.71 20.78
CA ASN A 81 -31.85 -11.70 19.61
C ASN A 81 -31.48 -10.25 19.17
N GLN A 82 -31.08 -9.44 20.16
CA GLN A 82 -30.72 -8.03 19.97
C GLN A 82 -29.28 -7.80 20.29
N MET A 83 -28.66 -6.86 19.54
CA MET A 83 -27.31 -6.38 19.75
C MET A 83 -27.36 -4.87 20.00
N ILE A 84 -26.72 -4.43 21.08
CA ILE A 84 -26.57 -3.02 21.43
C ILE A 84 -25.08 -2.68 21.42
N VAL A 85 -24.69 -1.75 20.58
CA VAL A 85 -23.30 -1.25 20.49
C VAL A 85 -23.16 -0.06 21.40
N HIS A 86 -22.13 -0.08 22.25
CA HIS A 86 -21.75 1.02 23.15
C HIS A 86 -20.38 1.53 22.74
N ASN A 87 -20.03 2.79 23.10
CA ASN A 87 -18.68 3.35 23.03
C ASN A 87 -17.87 2.90 21.81
N CYS A 88 -18.34 3.20 20.61
CA CYS A 88 -17.64 2.81 19.37
C CYS A 88 -16.49 3.78 19.07
N GLU A 89 -15.27 3.26 19.04
CA GLU A 89 -14.03 3.99 18.67
C GLU A 89 -13.58 3.67 17.24
N ALA A 90 -14.50 3.21 16.39
CA ALA A 90 -14.19 2.89 14.99
C ALA A 90 -13.81 4.16 14.22
N GLU A 91 -12.83 4.04 13.36
CA GLU A 91 -12.41 5.11 12.45
C GLU A 91 -13.53 5.44 11.45
N HIS A 92 -13.63 6.71 11.07
CA HIS A 92 -14.60 7.20 10.09
C HIS A 92 -14.15 6.90 8.65
N TRP A 93 -13.88 5.64 8.35
CA TRP A 93 -13.46 5.20 7.03
C TRP A 93 -14.63 4.78 6.15
N LYS A 94 -14.51 5.09 4.87
CA LYS A 94 -15.35 4.50 3.83
C LYS A 94 -14.51 3.52 3.03
N VAL A 95 -14.84 2.23 3.13
CA VAL A 95 -14.02 1.15 2.58
C VAL A 95 -14.81 0.39 1.51
N THR A 96 -14.25 0.32 0.31
CA THR A 96 -14.74 -0.50 -0.80
C THR A 96 -13.79 -1.67 -1.00
N VAL A 97 -14.23 -2.89 -0.72
CA VAL A 97 -13.43 -4.11 -0.90
C VAL A 97 -13.85 -4.79 -2.20
N VAL A 98 -12.92 -4.84 -3.15
CA VAL A 98 -13.16 -5.35 -4.51
C VAL A 98 -12.40 -6.66 -4.72
N ASP A 99 -13.10 -7.70 -5.15
CA ASP A 99 -12.44 -8.88 -5.68
C ASP A 99 -11.90 -8.57 -7.07
N THR A 100 -10.58 -8.52 -7.17
CA THR A 100 -9.87 -8.23 -8.43
C THR A 100 -9.28 -9.48 -9.07
N GLY A 101 -9.67 -10.67 -8.59
CA GLY A 101 -9.21 -11.95 -9.10
C GLY A 101 -7.90 -12.43 -8.47
N GLU A 102 -7.75 -13.74 -8.33
CA GLU A 102 -6.62 -14.36 -7.65
C GLU A 102 -5.31 -14.17 -8.42
N PHE A 103 -5.32 -14.36 -9.74
CA PHE A 103 -4.14 -14.35 -10.60
C PHE A 103 -3.89 -13.01 -11.31
N THR A 104 -4.71 -12.01 -11.04
CA THR A 104 -4.56 -10.67 -11.62
C THR A 104 -3.30 -10.00 -11.07
N GLN A 105 -2.48 -9.43 -11.97
CA GLN A 105 -1.27 -8.68 -11.62
C GLN A 105 -1.61 -7.28 -11.07
N THR A 106 -0.62 -6.59 -10.51
CA THR A 106 -0.78 -5.30 -9.81
C THR A 106 -1.45 -4.22 -10.67
N GLY A 107 -1.05 -4.07 -11.93
CA GLY A 107 -1.68 -3.15 -12.88
C GLY A 107 -3.11 -3.59 -13.22
N GLY A 108 -3.33 -4.87 -13.50
CA GLY A 108 -4.67 -5.39 -13.77
C GLY A 108 -5.65 -5.12 -12.63
N ARG A 109 -5.21 -5.24 -11.37
CA ARG A 109 -6.04 -4.91 -10.19
C ARG A 109 -6.42 -3.42 -10.19
N LEU A 110 -5.47 -2.54 -10.47
CA LEU A 110 -5.73 -1.11 -10.58
C LEU A 110 -6.75 -0.83 -11.70
N LYS A 111 -6.63 -1.47 -12.86
CA LYS A 111 -7.59 -1.33 -13.96
C LYS A 111 -9.00 -1.78 -13.58
N ARG A 112 -9.14 -2.89 -12.85
CA ARG A 112 -10.45 -3.42 -12.43
C ARG A 112 -11.20 -2.50 -11.45
N VAL A 113 -10.51 -1.60 -10.75
CA VAL A 113 -11.12 -0.64 -9.83
C VAL A 113 -11.32 0.75 -10.43
N ALA A 114 -11.00 0.96 -11.70
CA ALA A 114 -11.11 2.24 -12.40
C ALA A 114 -12.48 2.94 -12.22
N LYS A 115 -13.58 2.18 -12.28
CA LYS A 115 -14.94 2.71 -12.09
C LYS A 115 -15.18 3.36 -10.70
N TYR A 116 -14.42 2.99 -9.69
CA TYR A 116 -14.51 3.60 -8.36
C TYR A 116 -13.68 4.87 -8.22
N LEU A 117 -12.88 5.18 -9.25
CA LEU A 117 -12.05 6.39 -9.36
C LEU A 117 -12.66 7.45 -10.29
N GLU A 118 -13.83 7.17 -10.88
CA GLU A 118 -14.54 8.14 -11.70
C GLU A 118 -14.80 9.42 -10.92
N GLY A 119 -14.47 10.57 -11.53
CA GLY A 119 -14.61 11.90 -10.94
C GLY A 119 -13.46 12.31 -10.00
N GLU A 120 -12.50 11.43 -9.72
CA GLU A 120 -11.28 11.82 -9.00
C GLU A 120 -10.31 12.53 -9.97
N GLU A 121 -9.76 13.66 -9.55
CA GLU A 121 -8.67 14.34 -10.24
C GLU A 121 -7.34 13.57 -10.06
N LEU A 122 -7.10 13.16 -8.82
CA LEU A 122 -5.93 12.42 -8.38
C LEU A 122 -6.37 11.35 -7.37
N PHE A 123 -5.60 10.29 -7.27
CA PHE A 123 -5.76 9.28 -6.21
C PHE A 123 -4.42 8.81 -5.68
N CYS A 124 -4.41 8.35 -4.44
CA CYS A 124 -3.26 7.66 -3.87
C CYS A 124 -3.31 6.17 -4.20
N PHE A 125 -2.15 5.56 -4.40
CA PHE A 125 -2.03 4.15 -4.67
C PHE A 125 -0.88 3.57 -3.87
N THR A 126 -1.07 2.38 -3.26
CA THR A 126 -0.02 1.74 -2.47
C THR A 126 -0.14 0.22 -2.46
N TYR A 127 0.95 -0.43 -2.09
CA TYR A 127 0.97 -1.86 -1.81
C TYR A 127 0.44 -2.15 -0.40
N GLY A 128 -0.08 -3.36 -0.19
CA GLY A 128 -0.68 -3.78 1.07
C GLY A 128 0.31 -4.33 2.11
N ASP A 129 1.60 -4.04 1.97
CA ASP A 129 2.66 -4.63 2.79
C ASP A 129 3.81 -3.68 3.15
N GLY A 130 3.73 -2.40 2.80
CA GLY A 130 4.72 -1.39 3.13
C GLY A 130 4.18 -0.34 4.10
N VAL A 131 4.99 0.07 5.07
CA VAL A 131 4.70 1.16 6.02
C VAL A 131 5.79 2.22 5.96
N SER A 132 5.41 3.48 6.19
CA SER A 132 6.32 4.63 6.13
C SER A 132 5.80 5.75 7.03
N ASP A 133 6.69 6.64 7.47
CA ASP A 133 6.33 7.90 8.10
C ASP A 133 6.26 9.06 7.11
N VAL A 134 6.08 8.76 5.82
CA VAL A 134 5.95 9.78 4.76
C VAL A 134 4.78 10.71 5.02
N ASN A 135 5.01 12.00 4.81
CA ASN A 135 3.92 12.98 4.80
C ASN A 135 3.17 12.90 3.46
N ILE A 136 2.03 12.25 3.45
CA ILE A 136 1.18 12.06 2.25
C ILE A 136 0.71 13.40 1.67
N GLN A 137 0.43 14.42 2.52
CA GLN A 137 0.01 15.74 2.03
C GLN A 137 1.13 16.46 1.28
N ASP A 138 2.38 16.32 1.75
CA ASP A 138 3.54 16.89 1.06
C ASP A 138 3.80 16.18 -0.28
N GLU A 139 3.62 14.86 -0.35
CA GLU A 139 3.71 14.09 -1.60
C GLU A 139 2.63 14.53 -2.60
N ILE A 140 1.38 14.71 -2.16
CA ILE A 140 0.27 15.22 -2.97
C ILE A 140 0.57 16.65 -3.45
N ALA A 141 1.05 17.52 -2.56
CA ALA A 141 1.41 18.89 -2.92
C ALA A 141 2.57 18.93 -3.93
N PHE A 142 3.54 18.03 -3.78
CA PHE A 142 4.63 17.85 -4.75
C PHE A 142 4.10 17.39 -6.11
N HIS A 143 3.20 16.41 -6.15
CA HIS A 143 2.56 15.94 -7.38
C HIS A 143 1.83 17.06 -8.10
N ARG A 144 1.03 17.86 -7.39
CA ARG A 144 0.30 18.99 -7.97
C ARG A 144 1.22 20.06 -8.55
N ARG A 145 2.40 20.30 -7.92
CA ARG A 145 3.36 21.30 -8.42
C ARG A 145 4.00 20.93 -9.75
N HIS A 146 4.34 19.67 -9.96
CA HIS A 146 4.97 19.26 -11.23
C HIS A 146 3.95 18.96 -12.33
N GLY A 147 2.69 18.64 -11.98
CA GLY A 147 1.59 18.45 -12.94
C GLY A 147 1.74 17.25 -13.87
N LYS A 148 2.63 16.30 -13.55
CA LYS A 148 2.84 15.05 -14.30
C LYS A 148 1.81 13.99 -13.90
N LEU A 149 1.77 12.85 -14.61
CA LEU A 149 0.78 11.81 -14.42
C LEU A 149 1.02 10.96 -13.16
N ALA A 150 2.28 10.80 -12.74
CA ALA A 150 2.62 9.93 -11.63
C ALA A 150 3.74 10.49 -10.76
N THR A 151 3.57 10.37 -9.44
CA THR A 151 4.62 10.49 -8.43
C THR A 151 4.81 9.14 -7.77
N VAL A 152 6.06 8.75 -7.58
CA VAL A 152 6.45 7.57 -6.80
C VAL A 152 7.29 8.00 -5.60
N LEU A 153 6.99 7.45 -4.42
CA LEU A 153 7.86 7.57 -3.26
C LEU A 153 9.18 6.86 -3.54
N ALA A 154 10.28 7.60 -3.57
CA ALA A 154 11.62 7.05 -3.67
C ALA A 154 12.24 6.97 -2.29
N VAL A 155 12.69 5.77 -1.90
CA VAL A 155 13.30 5.50 -0.60
C VAL A 155 14.68 4.86 -0.77
N GLN A 156 15.51 5.00 0.25
CA GLN A 156 16.77 4.29 0.35
C GLN A 156 16.62 3.17 1.40
N PRO A 157 16.63 1.89 0.97
CA PRO A 157 16.49 0.80 1.93
C PRO A 157 17.69 0.79 2.90
N PRO A 158 17.49 0.36 4.16
CA PRO A 158 18.60 0.14 5.07
C PRO A 158 19.53 -0.93 4.50
N GLY A 159 20.82 -0.74 4.61
CA GLY A 159 21.82 -1.74 4.23
C GLY A 159 21.61 -3.04 5.00
N ARG A 160 21.68 -4.17 4.30
CA ARG A 160 21.58 -5.50 4.92
C ARG A 160 22.92 -6.00 5.43
N PHE A 161 24.01 -5.54 4.82
CA PHE A 161 25.38 -5.99 5.07
C PHE A 161 26.32 -4.82 5.25
N GLY A 162 27.49 -5.06 5.83
CA GLY A 162 28.59 -4.10 5.81
C GLY A 162 29.14 -3.90 4.40
N ALA A 163 29.30 -2.66 3.98
CA ALA A 163 29.91 -2.31 2.70
C ALA A 163 31.43 -2.17 2.84
N LEU A 164 32.16 -2.66 1.86
CA LEU A 164 33.61 -2.56 1.76
C LEU A 164 34.00 -1.71 0.56
N VAL A 165 34.80 -0.70 0.78
CA VAL A 165 35.51 0.00 -0.30
C VAL A 165 36.90 -0.63 -0.45
N LEU A 166 37.13 -1.29 -1.59
CA LEU A 166 38.36 -2.00 -1.83
C LEU A 166 39.33 -1.18 -2.70
N ASP A 167 40.62 -1.30 -2.41
CA ASP A 167 41.73 -0.90 -3.28
C ASP A 167 42.61 -2.13 -3.50
N ASN A 168 42.42 -2.79 -4.64
CA ASN A 168 42.89 -4.14 -4.91
C ASN A 168 42.36 -5.11 -3.82
N GLU A 169 43.24 -5.73 -3.02
CA GLU A 169 42.91 -6.64 -1.94
C GLU A 169 42.78 -5.93 -0.57
N ASN A 170 43.09 -4.65 -0.50
CA ASN A 170 43.04 -3.89 0.74
C ASN A 170 41.70 -3.23 0.94
N VAL A 171 41.14 -3.35 2.16
CA VAL A 171 39.92 -2.64 2.55
C VAL A 171 40.30 -1.21 2.89
N ARG A 172 39.85 -0.24 2.10
CA ARG A 172 40.06 1.20 2.34
C ARG A 172 39.09 1.80 3.32
N ASP A 173 37.84 1.33 3.26
CA ASP A 173 36.78 1.81 4.13
C ASP A 173 35.77 0.68 4.41
N PHE A 174 35.20 0.71 5.59
CA PHE A 174 34.14 -0.22 6.03
C PHE A 174 33.00 0.59 6.62
N GLN A 175 31.80 0.38 6.10
CA GLN A 175 30.57 0.99 6.63
C GLN A 175 29.58 -0.10 7.00
N GLU A 176 29.23 -0.18 8.27
CA GLU A 176 28.21 -1.14 8.74
C GLU A 176 26.82 -0.68 8.29
N LYS A 177 26.15 -1.51 7.49
CA LYS A 177 24.77 -1.31 7.02
C LYS A 177 24.49 0.10 6.49
N PRO A 178 25.27 0.62 5.53
CA PRO A 178 25.07 1.98 5.03
C PRO A 178 23.68 2.11 4.38
N THR A 179 23.02 3.22 4.65
CA THR A 179 21.74 3.54 4.02
C THR A 179 21.96 3.89 2.54
N GLY A 180 21.16 3.28 1.65
CA GLY A 180 21.18 3.66 0.23
C GLY A 180 22.26 3.02 -0.63
N GLU A 181 22.91 1.95 -0.18
CA GLU A 181 23.94 1.22 -0.95
C GLU A 181 23.42 0.70 -2.30
N GLY A 182 22.11 0.45 -2.43
CA GLY A 182 21.43 0.08 -3.67
C GLY A 182 20.81 1.26 -4.44
N GLY A 183 21.07 2.51 -4.03
CA GLY A 183 20.44 3.68 -4.63
C GLY A 183 18.98 3.89 -4.17
N TRP A 184 18.22 4.61 -4.99
CA TRP A 184 16.79 4.86 -4.74
C TRP A 184 15.94 3.72 -5.29
N ILE A 185 14.98 3.25 -4.50
CA ILE A 185 14.03 2.22 -4.91
C ILE A 185 12.59 2.72 -4.81
N ASN A 186 11.67 2.02 -5.46
CA ASN A 186 10.24 2.23 -5.35
C ASN A 186 9.77 1.92 -3.92
N GLY A 187 9.33 2.94 -3.19
CA GLY A 187 8.81 2.83 -1.82
C GLY A 187 7.36 2.37 -1.72
N GLY A 188 6.68 2.19 -2.85
CA GLY A 188 5.33 1.63 -2.88
C GLY A 188 4.21 2.60 -2.53
N PHE A 189 4.49 3.88 -2.37
CA PHE A 189 3.49 4.94 -2.22
C PHE A 189 3.49 5.80 -3.49
N PHE A 190 2.31 6.12 -4.00
CA PHE A 190 2.15 6.86 -5.24
C PHE A 190 1.02 7.88 -5.14
N VAL A 191 1.19 8.98 -5.87
CA VAL A 191 0.09 9.89 -6.23
C VAL A 191 -0.07 9.86 -7.75
N LEU A 192 -1.26 9.52 -8.22
CA LEU A 192 -1.52 9.20 -9.62
C LEU A 192 -2.69 10.00 -10.18
N SER A 193 -2.58 10.42 -11.45
CA SER A 193 -3.72 10.80 -12.25
C SER A 193 -4.46 9.55 -12.74
N PRO A 194 -5.81 9.52 -12.78
CA PRO A 194 -6.56 8.39 -13.35
C PRO A 194 -6.18 8.02 -14.78
N LYS A 195 -5.59 8.94 -15.53
CA LYS A 195 -5.11 8.70 -16.91
C LYS A 195 -4.04 7.60 -17.01
N VAL A 196 -3.33 7.29 -15.91
CA VAL A 196 -2.34 6.22 -15.92
C VAL A 196 -2.97 4.84 -16.14
N ILE A 197 -4.28 4.71 -15.88
CA ILE A 197 -5.03 3.45 -16.06
C ILE A 197 -5.11 3.06 -17.54
N ASP A 198 -5.09 4.04 -18.45
CA ASP A 198 -5.11 3.80 -19.89
C ASP A 198 -3.85 3.11 -20.41
N LEU A 199 -2.75 3.17 -19.63
CA LEU A 199 -1.49 2.48 -19.94
C LEU A 199 -1.54 0.98 -19.58
N ILE A 200 -2.59 0.51 -18.91
CA ILE A 200 -2.73 -0.86 -18.47
C ILE A 200 -3.61 -1.63 -19.48
N GLU A 201 -3.04 -2.60 -20.17
CA GLU A 201 -3.76 -3.38 -21.18
C GLU A 201 -4.78 -4.35 -20.57
N GLY A 202 -4.41 -5.06 -19.49
CA GLY A 202 -5.28 -6.06 -18.86
C GLY A 202 -4.73 -6.70 -17.60
N ASP A 203 -5.36 -7.80 -17.20
CA ASP A 203 -5.11 -8.50 -15.93
C ASP A 203 -3.68 -9.06 -15.77
N HIS A 204 -3.02 -9.39 -16.87
CA HIS A 204 -1.68 -9.96 -16.90
C HIS A 204 -0.57 -8.93 -16.70
N MET A 205 -0.91 -7.63 -16.68
CA MET A 205 0.08 -6.56 -16.62
C MET A 205 0.40 -6.15 -15.18
N SER A 206 1.67 -6.20 -14.82
CA SER A 206 2.20 -5.59 -13.60
C SER A 206 2.29 -4.07 -13.74
N TRP A 207 1.91 -3.35 -12.71
CA TRP A 207 2.09 -1.88 -12.63
C TRP A 207 3.56 -1.49 -12.75
N GLU A 208 4.43 -2.25 -12.09
CA GLU A 208 5.88 -2.03 -11.97
C GLU A 208 6.67 -2.26 -13.27
N SER A 209 6.06 -2.86 -14.28
CA SER A 209 6.68 -3.13 -15.57
C SER A 209 6.29 -2.06 -16.60
N LYS A 210 5.63 -2.48 -17.69
CA LYS A 210 5.31 -1.61 -18.84
C LYS A 210 4.64 -0.28 -18.48
N PRO A 211 3.67 -0.18 -17.55
CA PRO A 211 3.06 1.12 -17.22
C PRO A 211 4.07 2.12 -16.63
N MET A 212 4.89 1.69 -15.65
CA MET A 212 5.90 2.58 -15.05
C MET A 212 7.03 2.90 -16.02
N GLU A 213 7.46 1.94 -16.85
CA GLU A 213 8.47 2.15 -17.90
C GLU A 213 7.98 3.20 -18.90
N THR A 214 6.73 3.05 -19.39
CA THR A 214 6.12 4.01 -20.32
C THR A 214 6.01 5.41 -19.70
N LEU A 215 5.59 5.52 -18.44
CA LEU A 215 5.54 6.81 -17.73
C LEU A 215 6.93 7.45 -17.62
N ALA A 216 7.98 6.66 -17.37
CA ALA A 216 9.35 7.14 -17.32
C ALA A 216 9.84 7.60 -18.70
N GLU A 217 9.61 6.83 -19.76
CA GLU A 217 9.94 7.18 -21.14
C GLU A 217 9.24 8.46 -21.60
N MET A 218 7.99 8.66 -21.20
CA MET A 218 7.21 9.88 -21.49
C MET A 218 7.65 11.09 -20.65
N GLY A 219 8.50 10.90 -19.62
CA GLY A 219 8.85 11.95 -18.66
C GLY A 219 7.68 12.33 -17.75
N GLU A 220 6.72 11.40 -17.54
CA GLU A 220 5.52 11.59 -16.73
C GLU A 220 5.58 10.91 -15.36
N LEU A 221 6.71 10.26 -15.01
CA LEU A 221 6.99 9.68 -13.70
C LEU A 221 8.01 10.53 -12.95
N VAL A 222 7.65 11.00 -11.75
CA VAL A 222 8.52 11.85 -10.90
C VAL A 222 8.72 11.20 -9.55
N ALA A 223 9.93 11.23 -9.01
CA ALA A 223 10.29 10.66 -7.72
C ALA A 223 10.18 11.70 -6.59
N TYR A 224 9.38 11.41 -5.57
CA TYR A 224 9.38 12.13 -4.30
C TYR A 224 10.34 11.44 -3.33
N ARG A 225 11.47 12.09 -3.00
CA ARG A 225 12.50 11.50 -2.16
C ARG A 225 12.12 11.55 -0.70
N HIS A 226 12.15 10.38 -0.04
CA HIS A 226 11.87 10.24 1.38
C HIS A 226 13.10 9.70 2.11
N TYR A 227 13.46 10.35 3.19
CA TYR A 227 14.65 10.03 4.00
C TYR A 227 14.29 9.47 5.39
N GLY A 228 13.00 9.41 5.70
CA GLY A 228 12.46 8.92 6.96
C GLY A 228 12.33 7.40 7.02
N PHE A 229 11.48 6.94 7.93
CA PHE A 229 11.20 5.52 8.09
C PHE A 229 10.41 4.96 6.91
N TRP A 230 10.88 3.83 6.40
CA TRP A 230 10.17 3.00 5.44
C TRP A 230 10.55 1.53 5.64
N HIS A 231 9.58 0.63 5.65
CA HIS A 231 9.85 -0.79 5.79
C HIS A 231 8.78 -1.64 5.08
N PRO A 232 9.18 -2.61 4.21
CA PRO A 232 8.26 -3.59 3.66
C PRO A 232 8.12 -4.75 4.64
N MET A 233 6.93 -5.35 4.72
CA MET A 233 6.69 -6.56 5.49
C MET A 233 7.05 -7.80 4.67
N ASP A 234 8.34 -8.06 4.50
CA ASP A 234 8.87 -9.20 3.75
C ASP A 234 9.39 -10.34 4.64
N THR A 235 9.45 -10.08 5.92
CA THR A 235 9.85 -11.04 6.96
C THR A 235 8.87 -11.01 8.12
#